data_080d8e2340856a399e3a7998a377bf2a
#
_entry.id   080d8e2340856a399e3a7998a377bf2a
#
_cell.length_a   1.000
_cell.length_b   1.000
_cell.length_c   1.000
_cell.angle_alpha   90.00
_cell.angle_beta   90.00
_cell.angle_gamma   90.00
#
_symmetry.space_group_name_H-M   'P 1'
#
loop_
_entity.id
_entity.type
_entity.pdbx_description
1 polymer ?
#
loop_
_entity_poly.entity_id
_entity_poly.type
_entity_poly.pdbx_seq_one_letter_code
_entity_poly.pdbx_strand_id
1 'polypeptide(L)'
;MDNADKEYYDTIIKPLIRDNPHVEFIGEINDQQKPAFLSGAHALIFPIDWPEPFGLVMIEAMACGTPVIAYRSGSVPEVIDDGVSGFIVTNEDEAVKAIGRLGELDRKTVRATFDRRWTARRMAEDYVSVYEELARPKRRLRAVGG
;
A
#
# COMPACT_ATOMS: atom_id res chain seq x y z
N MET A 1 -16.29 6.78 14.41
CA MET A 1 -15.34 7.92 14.38
C MET A 1 -15.30 8.50 15.78
N ASP A 2 -14.11 8.57 16.39
CA ASP A 2 -13.92 9.17 17.71
C ASP A 2 -14.26 10.67 17.67
N ASN A 3 -14.59 11.28 18.83
CA ASN A 3 -14.98 12.70 18.88
C ASN A 3 -13.84 13.64 18.41
N ALA A 4 -12.60 13.29 18.70
CA ALA A 4 -11.42 14.04 18.26
C ALA A 4 -11.25 14.00 16.73
N ASP A 5 -11.45 12.84 16.11
CA ASP A 5 -11.41 12.66 14.66
C ASP A 5 -12.51 13.45 13.95
N LYS A 6 -13.70 13.50 14.57
CA LYS A 6 -14.82 14.26 14.03
C LYS A 6 -14.58 15.77 14.08
N GLU A 7 -14.03 16.28 15.18
CA GLU A 7 -13.68 17.70 15.31
C GLU A 7 -12.61 18.10 14.27
N TYR A 8 -11.56 17.30 14.12
CA TYR A 8 -10.53 17.52 13.10
C TYR A 8 -11.12 17.51 11.69
N TYR A 9 -11.97 16.53 11.39
CA TYR A 9 -12.63 16.45 10.09
C TYR A 9 -13.47 17.70 9.81
N ASP A 10 -14.33 18.09 10.75
CA ASP A 10 -15.28 19.20 10.56
C ASP A 10 -14.57 20.57 10.51
N THR A 11 -13.47 20.76 11.28
CA THR A 11 -12.79 22.05 11.41
C THR A 11 -11.64 22.24 10.42
N ILE A 12 -10.97 21.18 10.00
CA ILE A 12 -9.78 21.25 9.13
C ILE A 12 -10.07 20.67 7.74
N ILE A 13 -10.48 19.39 7.68
CA ILE A 13 -10.56 18.68 6.38
C ILE A 13 -11.73 19.18 5.54
N LYS A 14 -12.91 19.29 6.11
CA LYS A 14 -14.12 19.67 5.37
C LYS A 14 -14.04 21.08 4.74
N PRO A 15 -13.48 22.11 5.39
CA PRO A 15 -13.24 23.40 4.74
C PRO A 15 -12.28 23.29 3.54
N LEU A 16 -11.18 22.52 3.67
CA LEU A 16 -10.22 22.33 2.58
C LEU A 16 -10.86 21.67 1.35
N ILE A 17 -11.74 20.68 1.56
CA ILE A 17 -12.50 20.04 0.47
C ILE A 17 -13.46 21.04 -0.16
N ARG A 18 -14.26 21.74 0.67
CA ARG A 18 -15.27 22.69 0.18
C ARG A 18 -14.68 23.84 -0.64
N ASP A 19 -13.53 24.33 -0.22
CA ASP A 19 -12.90 25.52 -0.81
C ASP A 19 -11.99 25.17 -2.01
N ASN A 20 -11.85 23.88 -2.36
CA ASN A 20 -11.08 23.41 -3.49
C ASN A 20 -11.96 22.66 -4.52
N PRO A 21 -12.26 23.26 -5.68
CA PRO A 21 -13.13 22.65 -6.69
C PRO A 21 -12.51 21.42 -7.39
N HIS A 22 -11.23 21.12 -7.14
CA HIS A 22 -10.52 19.96 -7.68
C HIS A 22 -10.51 18.77 -6.73
N VAL A 23 -11.11 18.92 -5.55
CA VAL A 23 -11.19 17.86 -4.53
C VAL A 23 -12.64 17.45 -4.34
N GLU A 24 -12.91 16.16 -4.47
CA GLU A 24 -14.23 15.57 -4.26
C GLU A 24 -14.15 14.53 -3.13
N PHE A 25 -15.05 14.65 -2.16
CA PHE A 25 -15.26 13.64 -1.14
C PHE A 25 -16.37 12.69 -1.56
N ILE A 26 -15.99 11.49 -1.97
CA ILE A 26 -16.94 10.48 -2.50
C ILE A 26 -17.51 9.55 -1.41
N GLY A 27 -17.10 9.71 -0.13
CA GLY A 27 -17.51 8.81 0.95
C GLY A 27 -16.85 7.43 0.86
N GLU A 28 -17.48 6.45 1.50
CA GLU A 28 -17.01 5.07 1.48
C GLU A 28 -17.39 4.38 0.17
N ILE A 29 -16.43 3.66 -0.42
CA ILE A 29 -16.65 2.79 -1.57
C ILE A 29 -16.60 1.33 -1.13
N ASN A 30 -17.49 0.51 -1.66
CA ASN A 30 -17.55 -0.92 -1.37
C ASN A 30 -16.61 -1.72 -2.29
N ASP A 31 -16.44 -3.02 -1.98
CA ASP A 31 -15.54 -3.90 -2.72
C ASP A 31 -15.91 -4.07 -4.22
N GLN A 32 -17.17 -3.86 -4.58
CA GLN A 32 -17.60 -3.92 -5.99
C GLN A 32 -17.20 -2.66 -6.78
N GLN A 33 -17.18 -1.51 -6.11
CA GLN A 33 -16.84 -0.22 -6.70
C GLN A 33 -15.32 0.02 -6.74
N LYS A 34 -14.59 -0.52 -5.76
CA LYS A 34 -13.17 -0.29 -5.56
C LYS A 34 -12.31 -0.60 -6.80
N PRO A 35 -12.49 -1.73 -7.53
CA PRO A 35 -11.68 -2.01 -8.71
C PRO A 35 -11.85 -0.97 -9.82
N ALA A 36 -13.08 -0.53 -10.11
CA ALA A 36 -13.34 0.48 -11.12
C ALA A 36 -12.75 1.84 -10.72
N PHE A 37 -12.90 2.22 -9.46
CA PHE A 37 -12.36 3.45 -8.90
C PHE A 37 -10.83 3.49 -8.98
N LEU A 38 -10.17 2.44 -8.46
CA LEU A 38 -8.72 2.36 -8.46
C LEU A 38 -8.14 2.28 -9.89
N SER A 39 -8.73 1.46 -10.77
CA SER A 39 -8.22 1.33 -12.15
C SER A 39 -8.35 2.62 -12.95
N GLY A 40 -9.33 3.46 -12.66
CA GLY A 40 -9.52 4.78 -13.26
C GLY A 40 -8.57 5.85 -12.72
N ALA A 41 -7.94 5.64 -11.57
CA ALA A 41 -7.04 6.61 -10.96
C ALA A 41 -5.68 6.65 -11.67
N HIS A 42 -5.06 7.84 -11.72
CA HIS A 42 -3.68 8.00 -12.19
C HIS A 42 -2.68 7.46 -11.18
N ALA A 43 -2.93 7.65 -9.90
CA ALA A 43 -2.17 7.09 -8.78
C ALA A 43 -3.04 7.01 -7.52
N LEU A 44 -2.66 6.16 -6.57
CA LEU A 44 -3.07 6.22 -5.18
C LEU A 44 -2.07 7.09 -4.43
N ILE A 45 -2.53 8.12 -3.72
CA ILE A 45 -1.71 8.88 -2.77
C ILE A 45 -2.00 8.36 -1.37
N PHE A 46 -0.96 7.88 -0.70
CA PHE A 46 -1.04 7.25 0.63
C PHE A 46 -0.06 7.94 1.61
N PRO A 47 -0.40 9.16 2.09
CA PRO A 47 0.46 9.97 2.93
C PRO A 47 0.35 9.55 4.40
N ILE A 48 0.56 8.26 4.68
CA ILE A 48 0.47 7.68 6.02
C ILE A 48 1.66 8.11 6.87
N ASP A 49 1.43 8.65 8.06
CA ASP A 49 2.46 9.16 8.97
C ASP A 49 2.68 8.27 10.21
N TRP A 50 1.95 7.17 10.32
CA TRP A 50 2.15 6.16 11.37
C TRP A 50 2.80 4.89 10.80
N PRO A 51 3.37 4.00 11.65
CA PRO A 51 3.93 2.73 11.21
C PRO A 51 2.82 1.73 10.83
N GLU A 52 2.26 1.91 9.64
CA GLU A 52 1.22 1.05 9.06
C GLU A 52 1.74 -0.39 8.94
N PRO A 53 1.04 -1.39 9.51
CA PRO A 53 1.52 -2.78 9.50
C PRO A 53 1.62 -3.39 8.10
N PHE A 54 0.69 -3.06 7.19
CA PHE A 54 0.69 -3.61 5.83
C PHE A 54 0.17 -2.65 4.76
N GLY A 55 -0.99 -1.98 4.98
CA GLY A 55 -1.58 -1.05 4.03
C GLY A 55 -2.21 -1.74 2.82
N LEU A 56 -3.27 -2.54 3.04
CA LEU A 56 -3.98 -3.30 1.99
C LEU A 56 -4.33 -2.46 0.75
N VAL A 57 -4.67 -1.19 0.93
CA VAL A 57 -5.03 -0.29 -0.18
C VAL A 57 -3.90 -0.12 -1.20
N MET A 58 -2.63 -0.23 -0.79
CA MET A 58 -1.49 -0.16 -1.70
C MET A 58 -1.49 -1.34 -2.68
N ILE A 59 -1.64 -2.56 -2.16
CA ILE A 59 -1.69 -3.76 -3.02
C ILE A 59 -2.98 -3.85 -3.84
N GLU A 60 -4.10 -3.31 -3.34
CA GLU A 60 -5.35 -3.19 -4.09
C GLU A 60 -5.19 -2.23 -5.29
N ALA A 61 -4.50 -1.10 -5.11
CA ALA A 61 -4.17 -0.21 -6.22
C ALA A 61 -3.25 -0.89 -7.24
N MET A 62 -2.19 -1.56 -6.76
CA MET A 62 -1.26 -2.31 -7.63
C MET A 62 -1.98 -3.44 -8.39
N ALA A 63 -2.95 -4.13 -7.78
CA ALA A 63 -3.80 -5.12 -8.43
C ALA A 63 -4.62 -4.54 -9.60
N CYS A 64 -4.91 -3.24 -9.56
CA CYS A 64 -5.56 -2.50 -10.64
C CYS A 64 -4.54 -1.87 -11.62
N GLY A 65 -3.25 -2.12 -11.45
CA GLY A 65 -2.18 -1.49 -12.23
C GLY A 65 -2.01 0.00 -11.91
N THR A 66 -2.50 0.46 -10.77
CA THR A 66 -2.42 1.86 -10.35
C THR A 66 -1.21 2.07 -9.44
N PRO A 67 -0.26 2.93 -9.84
CA PRO A 67 0.93 3.20 -9.04
C PRO A 67 0.59 3.90 -7.74
N VAL A 68 1.46 3.74 -6.73
CA VAL A 68 1.27 4.30 -5.40
C VAL A 68 2.33 5.36 -5.12
N ILE A 69 1.92 6.50 -4.58
CA ILE A 69 2.81 7.49 -3.98
C ILE A 69 2.57 7.45 -2.48
N ALA A 70 3.56 7.05 -1.69
CA ALA A 70 3.39 6.83 -0.26
C ALA A 70 4.53 7.42 0.55
N TYR A 71 4.24 7.88 1.77
CA TYR A 71 5.27 8.28 2.71
C TYR A 71 6.04 7.07 3.21
N ARG A 72 7.35 7.26 3.44
CA ARG A 72 8.26 6.23 3.96
C ARG A 72 7.93 5.92 5.42
N SER A 73 6.90 5.12 5.66
CA SER A 73 6.47 4.72 7.00
C SER A 73 6.03 3.27 7.03
N GLY A 74 6.26 2.58 8.15
CA GLY A 74 5.83 1.19 8.37
C GLY A 74 6.22 0.25 7.23
N SER A 75 5.23 -0.45 6.68
CA SER A 75 5.38 -1.46 5.62
C SER A 75 5.64 -0.88 4.23
N VAL A 76 5.52 0.42 4.01
CA VAL A 76 5.64 1.04 2.67
C VAL A 76 6.91 0.62 1.92
N PRO A 77 8.13 0.63 2.54
CA PRO A 77 9.35 0.21 1.85
C PRO A 77 9.40 -1.29 1.50
N GLU A 78 8.57 -2.11 2.15
CA GLU A 78 8.47 -3.54 1.86
C GLU A 78 7.45 -3.82 0.75
N VAL A 79 6.39 -3.00 0.66
CA VAL A 79 5.28 -3.19 -0.28
C VAL A 79 5.58 -2.55 -1.63
N ILE A 80 6.12 -1.34 -1.65
CA ILE A 80 6.35 -0.55 -2.86
C ILE A 80 7.80 -0.75 -3.35
N ASP A 81 7.94 -1.18 -4.58
CA ASP A 81 9.21 -1.16 -5.32
C ASP A 81 9.37 0.25 -5.89
N ASP A 82 10.23 1.09 -5.26
CA ASP A 82 10.42 2.51 -5.62
C ASP A 82 10.88 2.67 -7.07
N GLY A 83 10.21 3.55 -7.83
CA GLY A 83 10.46 3.75 -9.25
C GLY A 83 9.92 2.64 -10.17
N VAL A 84 9.23 1.62 -9.62
CA VAL A 84 8.67 0.49 -10.37
C VAL A 84 7.17 0.36 -10.18
N SER A 85 6.72 0.18 -8.92
CA SER A 85 5.30 0.06 -8.60
C SER A 85 4.72 1.34 -7.99
N GLY A 86 5.56 2.33 -7.72
CA GLY A 86 5.20 3.60 -7.13
C GLY A 86 6.42 4.43 -6.79
N PHE A 87 6.20 5.50 -6.02
CA PHE A 87 7.26 6.33 -5.46
C PHE A 87 7.14 6.41 -3.95
N ILE A 88 8.26 6.22 -3.25
CA ILE A 88 8.36 6.38 -1.81
C ILE A 88 8.92 7.76 -1.52
N VAL A 89 8.14 8.58 -0.84
CA VAL A 89 8.44 10.00 -0.58
C VAL A 89 8.49 10.27 0.93
N THR A 90 9.03 11.42 1.33
CA THR A 90 9.20 11.77 2.74
C THR A 90 8.42 13.02 3.16
N ASN A 91 7.92 13.78 2.19
CA ASN A 91 7.19 15.02 2.41
C ASN A 91 6.29 15.38 1.22
N GLU A 92 5.51 16.43 1.37
CA GLU A 92 4.56 16.89 0.36
C GLU A 92 5.24 17.36 -0.93
N ASP A 93 6.38 18.06 -0.84
CA ASP A 93 7.11 18.54 -2.03
C ASP A 93 7.61 17.39 -2.89
N GLU A 94 8.06 16.30 -2.27
CA GLU A 94 8.45 15.09 -2.96
C GLU A 94 7.23 14.38 -3.58
N ALA A 95 6.10 14.36 -2.88
CA ALA A 95 4.86 13.80 -3.41
C ALA A 95 4.38 14.55 -4.64
N VAL A 96 4.41 15.88 -4.63
CA VAL A 96 4.08 16.71 -5.80
C VAL A 96 5.01 16.43 -6.97
N LYS A 97 6.32 16.32 -6.73
CA LYS A 97 7.29 15.96 -7.78
C LYS A 97 7.04 14.55 -8.33
N ALA A 98 6.69 13.59 -7.45
CA ALA A 98 6.36 12.23 -7.86
C ALA A 98 5.11 12.17 -8.77
N ILE A 99 4.10 13.02 -8.52
CA ILE A 99 2.94 13.14 -9.41
C ILE A 99 3.38 13.51 -10.85
N GLY A 100 4.31 14.47 -10.99
CA GLY A 100 4.85 14.88 -12.30
C GLY A 100 5.64 13.77 -13.01
N ARG A 101 6.08 12.74 -12.28
CA ARG A 101 6.86 11.62 -12.78
C ARG A 101 6.06 10.34 -13.04
N LEU A 102 4.75 10.35 -12.81
CA LEU A 102 3.90 9.15 -12.99
C LEU A 102 4.00 8.54 -14.39
N GLY A 103 4.30 9.36 -15.42
CA GLY A 103 4.54 8.88 -16.78
C GLY A 103 5.78 7.98 -16.94
N GLU A 104 6.68 7.92 -15.96
CA GLU A 104 7.83 7.02 -15.95
C GLU A 104 7.44 5.57 -15.56
N LEU A 105 6.27 5.38 -14.95
CA LEU A 105 5.79 4.10 -14.45
C LEU A 105 4.85 3.43 -15.47
N ASP A 106 5.16 2.17 -15.79
CA ASP A 106 4.28 1.36 -16.63
C ASP A 106 3.25 0.59 -15.77
N ARG A 107 1.96 0.87 -15.98
CA ARG A 107 0.86 0.24 -15.24
C ARG A 107 0.83 -1.29 -15.35
N LYS A 108 1.32 -1.85 -16.46
CA LYS A 108 1.45 -3.31 -16.61
C LYS A 108 2.54 -3.85 -15.69
N THR A 109 3.63 -3.13 -15.53
CA THR A 109 4.71 -3.48 -14.60
C THR A 109 4.25 -3.36 -13.14
N VAL A 110 3.46 -2.33 -12.79
CA VAL A 110 2.81 -2.20 -11.48
C VAL A 110 1.96 -3.43 -11.18
N ARG A 111 1.10 -3.82 -12.11
CA ARG A 111 0.26 -5.02 -11.98
C ARG A 111 1.09 -6.29 -11.89
N ALA A 112 2.13 -6.46 -12.68
CA ALA A 112 3.00 -7.63 -12.63
C ALA A 112 3.73 -7.75 -11.28
N THR A 113 4.06 -6.63 -10.64
CA THR A 113 4.62 -6.62 -9.28
C THR A 113 3.63 -7.18 -8.27
N PHE A 114 2.34 -6.80 -8.35
CA PHE A 114 1.29 -7.40 -7.54
C PHE A 114 1.17 -8.90 -7.78
N ASP A 115 1.05 -9.32 -9.05
CA ASP A 115 0.85 -10.73 -9.41
C ASP A 115 1.99 -11.62 -8.89
N ARG A 116 3.21 -11.11 -8.88
CA ARG A 116 4.39 -11.84 -8.38
C ARG A 116 4.44 -11.94 -6.86
N ARG A 117 4.01 -10.92 -6.13
CA ARG A 117 4.29 -10.79 -4.68
C ARG A 117 3.08 -10.88 -3.78
N TRP A 118 1.90 -10.40 -4.21
CA TRP A 118 0.82 -10.04 -3.29
C TRP A 118 -0.49 -10.79 -3.53
N THR A 119 -0.49 -11.84 -4.35
CA THR A 119 -1.68 -12.66 -4.54
C THR A 119 -1.97 -13.53 -3.32
N ALA A 120 -3.25 -13.81 -3.05
CA ALA A 120 -3.67 -14.73 -1.99
C ALA A 120 -3.01 -16.12 -2.14
N ARG A 121 -2.80 -16.58 -3.38
CA ARG A 121 -2.10 -17.83 -3.67
C ARG A 121 -0.66 -17.78 -3.16
N ARG A 122 0.08 -16.72 -3.48
CA ARG A 122 1.47 -16.55 -3.03
C ARG A 122 1.55 -16.50 -1.51
N MET A 123 0.65 -15.76 -0.87
CA MET A 123 0.56 -15.72 0.59
C MET A 123 0.36 -17.12 1.17
N ALA A 124 -0.57 -17.92 0.61
CA ALA A 124 -0.81 -19.28 1.07
C ALA A 124 0.43 -20.19 0.91
N GLU A 125 1.14 -20.09 -0.22
CA GLU A 125 2.38 -20.82 -0.47
C GLU A 125 3.47 -20.47 0.55
N ASP A 126 3.62 -19.20 0.89
CA ASP A 126 4.61 -18.73 1.88
C ASP A 126 4.24 -19.24 3.29
N TYR A 127 2.96 -19.21 3.70
CA TYR A 127 2.52 -19.79 4.97
C TYR A 127 2.78 -21.29 5.05
N VAL A 128 2.47 -22.05 3.99
CA VAL A 128 2.74 -23.49 3.95
C VAL A 128 4.24 -23.75 4.09
N SER A 129 5.09 -22.98 3.43
CA SER A 129 6.55 -23.11 3.55
C SER A 129 7.04 -22.91 4.99
N VAL A 130 6.51 -21.90 5.69
CA VAL A 130 6.83 -21.63 7.10
C VAL A 130 6.37 -22.79 7.98
N TYR A 131 5.14 -23.32 7.76
CA TYR A 131 4.64 -24.44 8.55
C TYR A 131 5.46 -25.72 8.33
N GLU A 132 5.88 -26.01 7.10
CA GLU A 132 6.75 -27.14 6.80
C GLU A 132 8.13 -27.00 7.49
N GLU A 133 8.69 -25.80 7.51
CA GLU A 133 9.95 -25.54 8.21
C GLU A 133 9.83 -25.75 9.72
N LEU A 134 8.75 -25.24 10.32
CA LEU A 134 8.48 -25.40 11.76
C LEU A 134 8.17 -26.85 12.15
N ALA A 135 7.54 -27.60 11.25
CA ALA A 135 7.22 -29.01 11.48
C ALA A 135 8.44 -29.97 11.35
N ARG A 136 9.54 -29.52 10.77
CA ARG A 136 10.77 -30.32 10.66
C ARG A 136 11.31 -30.64 12.06
N PRO A 137 11.60 -31.93 12.38
CA PRO A 137 12.19 -32.30 13.67
C PRO A 137 13.52 -31.56 13.86
N LYS A 138 13.66 -30.78 14.94
CA LYS A 138 14.96 -30.19 15.29
C LYS A 138 15.97 -31.32 15.49
N ARG A 139 16.99 -31.37 14.66
CA ARG A 139 18.08 -32.35 14.76
C ARG A 139 18.72 -32.20 16.15
N ARG A 140 18.46 -33.17 17.06
CA ARG A 140 19.12 -33.18 18.37
C ARG A 140 20.63 -33.22 18.11
N LEU A 141 21.33 -32.17 18.50
CA LEU A 141 22.78 -32.22 18.58
C LEU A 141 23.14 -33.36 19.55
N ARG A 142 23.74 -34.45 19.06
CA ARG A 142 24.33 -35.44 19.94
C ARG A 142 25.44 -34.72 20.68
N ALA A 143 25.34 -34.68 22.04
CA ALA A 143 26.45 -34.31 22.88
C ALA A 143 27.59 -35.27 22.52
N VAL A 144 28.71 -34.75 22.03
CA VAL A 144 29.94 -35.52 21.92
C VAL A 144 30.46 -35.61 23.34
N GLY A 145 30.15 -36.75 24.00
CA GLY A 145 30.76 -37.09 25.26
C GLY A 145 32.24 -37.36 25.04
N GLY A 146 33.07 -36.57 25.75
CA GLY A 146 34.47 -36.84 25.90
C GLY A 146 34.74 -37.97 26.90
#